data_f97e6a08a5aeef5d771bff6cb2e628c1
#
_entry.id   f97e6a08a5aeef5d771bff6cb2e628c1
#
_cell.length_a   1.000
_cell.length_b   1.000
_cell.length_c   1.000
_cell.angle_alpha   90.00
_cell.angle_beta   90.00
_cell.angle_gamma   90.00
#
_symmetry.space_group_name_H-M   'P 1'
#
loop_
_entity.id
_entity.type
_entity.pdbx_description
1 polymer ?
#
loop_
_entity_poly.entity_id
_entity_poly.type
_entity_poly.pdbx_seq_one_letter_code
_entity_poly.pdbx_strand_id
1 'polypeptide(L)'
;EYIANSVNMQIENYVNQANFILLDTISDRSFINILWEIREQGIEDKMQVYYWVRHLQDCIVTQSSTRMLYRLNVLTDQGFFASSKTDIVGSTSEVIPQLPWLDLAREKKGMMLLLGPHTDPWGTEHKTVISVVRQVRAPITELGFLEGQLEYEEVVNICRLARQYRITIMDAGGNLFYTNRETEELTQADIRLLTAGSRAENWKNPVTKTRELICISESELTGLKCLVSEEVSIAGMGMGVFLIMGVFAIIAAAVCSAAVIYLFIKRLTRPLLELKNVLEKTDLETLTDSGNHMISHSNINEINSLIYSFQRMNVRLQESVIRERNAYQTQMEARFHALQAQINPHFIHNILNVI
;
A
#
# COMPACT_ATOMS: atom_id res chain seq x y z
N GLU A 1 -2.94 -3.19 12.02
CA GLU A 1 -3.98 -4.07 11.46
C GLU A 1 -3.69 -4.41 10.00
N TYR A 2 -3.52 -3.41 9.14
CA TYR A 2 -3.22 -3.64 7.72
C TYR A 2 -2.04 -4.58 7.47
N ILE A 3 -0.95 -4.46 8.24
CA ILE A 3 0.24 -5.29 8.08
C ILE A 3 0.01 -6.73 8.52
N ALA A 4 -0.66 -6.95 9.65
CA ALA A 4 -0.99 -8.29 10.12
C ALA A 4 -1.89 -9.02 9.11
N ASN A 5 -2.90 -8.32 8.58
CA ASN A 5 -3.77 -8.84 7.54
C ASN A 5 -3.01 -9.12 6.24
N SER A 6 -2.10 -8.22 5.83
CA SER A 6 -1.30 -8.39 4.61
C SER A 6 -0.36 -9.59 4.70
N VAL A 7 0.35 -9.77 5.82
CA VAL A 7 1.23 -10.92 6.04
C VAL A 7 0.42 -12.21 6.01
N ASN A 8 -0.70 -12.26 6.76
CA ASN A 8 -1.57 -13.43 6.79
C ASN A 8 -2.13 -13.79 5.42
N MET A 9 -2.60 -12.79 4.67
CA MET A 9 -3.14 -12.98 3.32
C MET A 9 -2.07 -13.48 2.33
N GLN A 10 -0.83 -13.02 2.44
CA GLN A 10 0.25 -13.49 1.56
C GLN A 10 0.62 -14.94 1.85
N ILE A 11 0.71 -15.32 3.15
CA ILE A 11 0.94 -16.73 3.55
C ILE A 11 -0.24 -17.60 3.12
N GLU A 12 -1.47 -17.14 3.34
CA GLU A 12 -2.69 -17.83 2.91
C GLU A 12 -2.69 -18.07 1.40
N ASN A 13 -2.35 -17.06 0.60
CA ASN A 13 -2.23 -17.19 -0.85
C ASN A 13 -1.16 -18.21 -1.25
N TYR A 14 -0.01 -18.21 -0.57
CA TYR A 14 1.07 -19.14 -0.83
C TYR A 14 0.64 -20.59 -0.53
N VAL A 15 -0.01 -20.83 0.60
CA VAL A 15 -0.57 -22.13 0.99
C VAL A 15 -1.71 -22.55 0.06
N ASN A 16 -2.59 -21.62 -0.30
CA ASN A 16 -3.76 -21.92 -1.14
C ASN A 16 -3.37 -22.31 -2.56
N GLN A 17 -2.31 -21.75 -3.11
CA GLN A 17 -1.78 -22.15 -4.41
C GLN A 17 -1.31 -23.61 -4.39
N ALA A 18 -0.60 -24.03 -3.32
CA ALA A 18 -0.25 -25.44 -3.13
C ALA A 18 -1.50 -26.34 -3.04
N ASN A 19 -2.47 -25.92 -2.21
CA ASN A 19 -3.73 -26.61 -2.04
C ASN A 19 -4.48 -26.79 -3.37
N PHE A 20 -4.42 -25.79 -4.27
CA PHE A 20 -5.03 -25.87 -5.59
C PHE A 20 -4.37 -26.94 -6.47
N ILE A 21 -3.03 -27.02 -6.43
CA ILE A 21 -2.28 -28.06 -7.15
C ILE A 21 -2.66 -29.47 -6.65
N LEU A 22 -2.81 -29.64 -5.33
CA LEU A 22 -3.25 -30.91 -4.76
C LEU A 22 -4.65 -31.28 -5.22
N LEU A 23 -5.58 -30.34 -5.23
CA LEU A 23 -6.95 -30.55 -5.71
C LEU A 23 -7.01 -30.92 -7.19
N ASP A 24 -6.23 -30.23 -8.01
CA ASP A 24 -6.13 -30.53 -9.44
C ASP A 24 -5.58 -31.93 -9.67
N THR A 25 -4.52 -32.31 -8.96
CA THR A 25 -3.96 -33.67 -9.00
C THR A 25 -4.98 -34.73 -8.57
N ILE A 26 -5.73 -34.50 -7.49
CA ILE A 26 -6.77 -35.44 -7.02
C ILE A 26 -7.94 -35.52 -8.02
N SER A 27 -8.18 -34.51 -8.82
CA SER A 27 -9.24 -34.49 -9.83
C SER A 27 -8.87 -35.24 -11.09
N ASP A 28 -7.62 -35.62 -11.30
CA ASP A 28 -7.16 -36.39 -12.43
C ASP A 28 -7.60 -37.86 -12.28
N ARG A 29 -8.37 -38.32 -13.26
CA ARG A 29 -8.85 -39.71 -13.29
C ARG A 29 -7.72 -40.75 -13.38
N SER A 30 -6.66 -40.45 -14.12
CA SER A 30 -5.51 -41.34 -14.27
C SER A 30 -4.80 -41.51 -12.93
N PHE A 31 -4.62 -40.42 -12.19
CA PHE A 31 -4.07 -40.44 -10.84
C PHE A 31 -4.90 -41.33 -9.89
N ILE A 32 -6.21 -41.15 -9.86
CA ILE A 32 -7.11 -41.91 -8.99
C ILE A 32 -7.13 -43.39 -9.37
N ASN A 33 -7.15 -43.73 -10.68
CA ASN A 33 -7.15 -45.11 -11.14
C ASN A 33 -5.89 -45.86 -10.70
N ILE A 34 -4.72 -45.22 -10.80
CA ILE A 34 -3.45 -45.82 -10.33
C ILE A 34 -3.50 -46.10 -8.82
N LEU A 35 -4.02 -45.18 -8.02
CA LEU A 35 -4.17 -45.40 -6.57
C LEU A 35 -5.14 -46.56 -6.26
N TRP A 36 -6.20 -46.72 -7.07
CA TRP A 36 -7.09 -47.87 -6.97
C TRP A 36 -6.35 -49.18 -7.26
N GLU A 37 -5.58 -49.22 -8.36
CA GLU A 37 -4.78 -50.40 -8.73
C GLU A 37 -3.80 -50.79 -7.61
N ILE A 38 -3.07 -49.82 -7.05
CA ILE A 38 -2.14 -50.03 -5.91
C ILE A 38 -2.89 -50.66 -4.75
N ARG A 39 -4.07 -50.12 -4.42
CA ARG A 39 -4.88 -50.64 -3.31
C ARG A 39 -5.37 -52.04 -3.51
N GLU A 40 -5.82 -52.39 -4.73
CA GLU A 40 -6.37 -53.72 -5.05
C GLU A 40 -5.29 -54.80 -5.22
N GLN A 41 -4.17 -54.44 -5.83
CA GLN A 41 -3.12 -55.41 -6.18
C GLN A 41 -2.02 -55.51 -5.12
N GLY A 42 -1.91 -54.52 -4.23
CA GLY A 42 -0.82 -54.43 -3.26
C GLY A 42 0.51 -54.05 -3.89
N ILE A 43 1.57 -53.99 -3.09
CA ILE A 43 2.91 -53.53 -3.50
C ILE A 43 3.96 -54.65 -3.54
N GLU A 44 3.54 -55.90 -3.65
CA GLU A 44 4.45 -57.07 -3.64
C GLU A 44 5.22 -57.22 -4.95
N ASP A 45 4.58 -56.92 -6.09
CA ASP A 45 5.24 -56.99 -7.41
C ASP A 45 6.08 -55.72 -7.69
N LYS A 46 7.39 -55.85 -7.63
CA LYS A 46 8.34 -54.76 -7.87
C LYS A 46 8.25 -54.12 -9.26
N MET A 47 7.90 -54.92 -10.28
CA MET A 47 7.76 -54.40 -11.64
C MET A 47 6.50 -53.55 -11.77
N GLN A 48 5.42 -53.95 -11.15
CA GLN A 48 4.18 -53.20 -11.10
C GLN A 48 4.33 -51.92 -10.29
N VAL A 49 5.02 -51.98 -9.13
CA VAL A 49 5.36 -50.79 -8.31
C VAL A 49 6.20 -49.80 -9.11
N TYR A 50 7.21 -50.28 -9.86
CA TYR A 50 8.01 -49.41 -10.72
C TYR A 50 7.16 -48.70 -11.80
N TYR A 51 6.22 -49.47 -12.42
CA TYR A 51 5.29 -48.91 -13.39
C TYR A 51 4.43 -47.79 -12.76
N TRP A 52 3.82 -48.04 -11.62
CA TRP A 52 2.98 -47.04 -10.91
C TRP A 52 3.79 -45.81 -10.48
N VAL A 53 4.97 -45.99 -9.91
CA VAL A 53 5.84 -44.87 -9.55
C VAL A 53 6.11 -43.98 -10.75
N ARG A 54 6.45 -44.57 -11.89
CA ARG A 54 6.76 -43.79 -13.10
C ARG A 54 5.54 -43.03 -13.61
N HIS A 55 4.39 -43.69 -13.70
CA HIS A 55 3.17 -43.03 -14.16
C HIS A 55 2.68 -41.92 -13.20
N LEU A 56 2.76 -42.16 -11.89
CA LEU A 56 2.45 -41.12 -10.90
C LEU A 56 3.45 -40.00 -10.96
N GLN A 57 4.74 -40.28 -11.14
CA GLN A 57 5.74 -39.23 -11.35
C GLN A 57 5.43 -38.37 -12.56
N ASP A 58 5.04 -38.94 -13.68
CA ASP A 58 4.64 -38.21 -14.88
C ASP A 58 3.43 -37.30 -14.60
N CYS A 59 2.43 -37.76 -13.85
CA CYS A 59 1.29 -36.96 -13.42
C CYS A 59 1.72 -35.83 -12.50
N ILE A 60 2.46 -36.13 -11.41
CA ILE A 60 2.80 -35.15 -10.38
C ILE A 60 3.90 -34.17 -10.82
N VAL A 61 4.83 -34.57 -11.72
CA VAL A 61 5.84 -33.68 -12.29
C VAL A 61 5.18 -32.67 -13.23
N THR A 62 4.21 -33.10 -14.02
CA THR A 62 3.44 -32.21 -14.90
C THR A 62 2.70 -31.15 -14.07
N GLN A 63 2.09 -31.54 -12.97
CA GLN A 63 1.37 -30.65 -12.06
C GLN A 63 2.32 -29.77 -11.21
N SER A 64 3.45 -30.29 -10.75
CA SER A 64 4.46 -29.59 -9.96
C SER A 64 5.39 -28.68 -10.78
N SER A 65 5.35 -28.76 -12.12
CA SER A 65 6.21 -27.99 -13.04
C SER A 65 5.98 -26.47 -12.97
N THR A 66 4.91 -26.03 -12.37
CA THR A 66 4.78 -24.66 -11.88
C THR A 66 5.63 -24.54 -10.62
N ARG A 67 6.80 -23.98 -10.69
CA ARG A 67 7.88 -23.69 -9.72
C ARG A 67 7.50 -23.32 -8.26
N MET A 68 6.30 -23.66 -7.80
CA MET A 68 5.76 -23.25 -6.51
C MET A 68 5.91 -24.31 -5.42
N LEU A 69 5.79 -25.59 -5.77
CA LEU A 69 6.01 -26.66 -4.81
C LEU A 69 7.48 -27.03 -4.76
N TYR A 70 8.01 -27.11 -3.57
CA TYR A 70 9.33 -27.70 -3.36
C TYR A 70 9.32 -29.18 -3.74
N ARG A 71 8.28 -29.91 -3.32
CA ARG A 71 8.09 -31.34 -3.59
C ARG A 71 6.60 -31.70 -3.55
N LEU A 72 6.18 -32.67 -4.36
CA LEU A 72 4.85 -33.26 -4.31
C LEU A 72 5.02 -34.77 -4.09
N ASN A 73 4.43 -35.30 -3.02
CA ASN A 73 4.54 -36.67 -2.60
C ASN A 73 3.18 -37.34 -2.57
N VAL A 74 3.15 -38.62 -3.00
CA VAL A 74 2.01 -39.53 -2.91
C VAL A 74 2.40 -40.67 -1.99
N LEU A 75 1.58 -40.96 -1.00
CA LEU A 75 1.81 -42.05 -0.04
C LEU A 75 0.55 -42.85 0.18
N THR A 76 0.69 -44.17 0.44
CA THR A 76 -0.43 -45.03 0.84
C THR A 76 -0.13 -45.73 2.16
N ASP A 77 -1.16 -46.22 2.84
CA ASP A 77 -1.03 -47.03 4.06
C ASP A 77 -0.26 -48.33 3.86
N GLN A 78 -0.22 -48.84 2.63
CA GLN A 78 0.52 -50.03 2.27
C GLN A 78 2.03 -49.82 2.12
N GLY A 79 2.51 -48.57 2.34
CA GLY A 79 3.91 -48.21 2.22
C GLY A 79 4.36 -47.82 0.81
N PHE A 80 3.43 -47.65 -0.13
CA PHE A 80 3.73 -47.10 -1.44
C PHE A 80 4.10 -45.63 -1.33
N PHE A 81 5.09 -45.21 -2.11
CA PHE A 81 5.56 -43.84 -2.17
C PHE A 81 6.00 -43.45 -3.58
N ALA A 82 5.54 -42.30 -4.03
CA ALA A 82 6.04 -41.63 -5.24
C ALA A 82 6.23 -40.15 -5.00
N SER A 83 7.27 -39.57 -5.58
CA SER A 83 7.63 -38.15 -5.38
C SER A 83 7.97 -37.47 -6.71
N SER A 84 7.68 -36.19 -6.81
CA SER A 84 8.10 -35.34 -7.93
C SER A 84 9.62 -35.13 -8.01
N LYS A 85 10.36 -35.45 -6.94
CA LYS A 85 11.81 -35.40 -6.89
C LYS A 85 12.40 -36.81 -6.72
N THR A 86 13.63 -36.99 -7.18
CA THR A 86 14.35 -38.26 -7.16
C THR A 86 15.38 -38.40 -6.05
N ASP A 87 15.59 -37.35 -5.26
CA ASP A 87 16.58 -37.24 -4.16
C ASP A 87 16.10 -37.89 -2.84
N ILE A 88 15.44 -39.04 -2.93
CA ILE A 88 14.81 -39.70 -1.78
C ILE A 88 15.84 -40.49 -0.99
N VAL A 89 15.81 -40.34 0.33
CA VAL A 89 16.69 -41.02 1.29
C VAL A 89 15.95 -42.07 2.09
N GLY A 90 16.54 -43.24 2.20
CA GLY A 90 16.09 -44.28 3.11
C GLY A 90 14.91 -45.12 2.63
N SER A 91 14.41 -45.99 3.53
CA SER A 91 13.24 -46.85 3.30
C SER A 91 11.96 -46.06 3.57
N THR A 92 11.26 -45.68 2.52
CA THR A 92 9.99 -44.96 2.64
C THR A 92 8.94 -45.71 3.45
N SER A 93 8.97 -47.06 3.38
CA SER A 93 8.09 -47.93 4.18
C SER A 93 8.32 -47.85 5.68
N GLU A 94 9.51 -47.45 6.12
CA GLU A 94 9.81 -47.24 7.55
C GLU A 94 9.42 -45.82 8.00
N VAL A 95 9.51 -44.84 7.11
CA VAL A 95 9.21 -43.42 7.42
C VAL A 95 7.72 -43.17 7.47
N ILE A 96 6.94 -43.73 6.52
CA ILE A 96 5.51 -43.46 6.42
C ILE A 96 4.75 -43.72 7.72
N PRO A 97 4.90 -44.87 8.41
CA PRO A 97 4.14 -45.14 9.64
C PRO A 97 4.51 -44.20 10.81
N GLN A 98 5.66 -43.53 10.74
CA GLN A 98 6.16 -42.62 11.78
C GLN A 98 5.74 -41.17 11.57
N LEU A 99 5.05 -40.86 10.48
CA LEU A 99 4.61 -39.50 10.18
C LEU A 99 3.53 -39.05 11.19
N PRO A 100 3.78 -38.01 11.99
CA PRO A 100 2.89 -37.64 13.10
C PRO A 100 1.56 -37.01 12.61
N TRP A 101 1.47 -36.69 11.34
CA TRP A 101 0.31 -36.04 10.75
C TRP A 101 -0.68 -36.99 10.08
N LEU A 102 -0.37 -38.29 9.91
CA LEU A 102 -1.25 -39.23 9.20
C LEU A 102 -2.65 -39.30 9.83
N ASP A 103 -2.71 -39.45 11.15
CA ASP A 103 -4.01 -39.55 11.84
C ASP A 103 -4.77 -38.23 11.78
N LEU A 104 -4.09 -37.11 11.90
CA LEU A 104 -4.69 -35.78 11.73
C LEU A 104 -5.26 -35.59 10.31
N ALA A 105 -4.55 -36.08 9.29
CA ALA A 105 -5.02 -36.02 7.90
C ALA A 105 -6.25 -36.90 7.69
N ARG A 106 -6.34 -38.07 8.34
CA ARG A 106 -7.53 -38.93 8.34
C ARG A 106 -8.74 -38.24 8.98
N GLU A 107 -8.55 -37.62 10.14
CA GLU A 107 -9.61 -36.87 10.83
C GLU A 107 -10.17 -35.73 9.96
N LYS A 108 -9.33 -35.09 9.15
CA LYS A 108 -9.73 -34.04 8.20
C LYS A 108 -10.54 -34.53 7.00
N LYS A 109 -10.63 -35.85 6.75
CA LYS A 109 -11.52 -36.49 5.75
C LYS A 109 -11.40 -35.86 4.35
N GLY A 110 -10.18 -35.58 3.89
CA GLY A 110 -9.90 -34.97 2.59
C GLY A 110 -9.90 -33.44 2.59
N MET A 111 -10.25 -32.78 3.69
CA MET A 111 -9.99 -31.35 3.83
C MET A 111 -8.49 -31.09 3.95
N MET A 112 -8.09 -29.86 3.66
CA MET A 112 -6.71 -29.41 3.77
C MET A 112 -6.21 -29.49 5.21
N LEU A 113 -5.02 -30.04 5.41
CA LEU A 113 -4.24 -29.97 6.63
C LEU A 113 -2.95 -29.21 6.32
N LEU A 114 -2.72 -28.10 7.04
CA LEU A 114 -1.46 -27.36 6.98
C LEU A 114 -0.55 -27.83 8.11
N LEU A 115 0.65 -28.27 7.74
CA LEU A 115 1.71 -28.61 8.70
C LEU A 115 2.66 -27.44 8.86
N GLY A 116 2.97 -27.08 10.08
CA GLY A 116 3.95 -26.05 10.40
C GLY A 116 5.37 -26.40 9.96
N PRO A 117 6.33 -25.52 10.20
CA PRO A 117 7.71 -25.73 9.78
C PRO A 117 8.29 -27.05 10.35
N HIS A 118 8.80 -27.89 9.47
CA HIS A 118 9.44 -29.16 9.82
C HIS A 118 10.56 -29.48 8.81
N THR A 119 11.44 -30.38 9.20
CA THR A 119 12.50 -30.86 8.29
C THR A 119 11.88 -31.82 7.26
N ASP A 120 12.22 -31.64 5.98
CA ASP A 120 11.83 -32.58 4.93
C ASP A 120 12.32 -34.00 5.28
N PRO A 121 11.40 -34.97 5.53
CA PRO A 121 11.80 -36.32 5.90
C PRO A 121 12.24 -37.18 4.71
N TRP A 122 12.04 -36.68 3.48
CA TRP A 122 12.22 -37.45 2.26
C TRP A 122 13.55 -37.14 1.54
N GLY A 123 14.02 -35.90 1.60
CA GLY A 123 15.15 -35.43 0.82
C GLY A 123 16.48 -35.48 1.58
N THR A 124 17.59 -35.50 0.81
CA THR A 124 18.97 -35.48 1.33
C THR A 124 19.36 -34.14 1.96
N GLU A 125 18.72 -33.07 1.56
CA GLU A 125 19.11 -31.70 1.96
C GLU A 125 18.63 -31.31 3.36
N HIS A 126 17.73 -32.09 3.97
CA HIS A 126 17.11 -31.79 5.26
C HIS A 126 16.56 -30.37 5.35
N LYS A 127 15.97 -29.88 4.26
CA LYS A 127 15.46 -28.51 4.13
C LYS A 127 14.26 -28.30 5.05
N THR A 128 14.12 -27.10 5.60
CA THR A 128 12.91 -26.75 6.35
C THR A 128 11.80 -26.42 5.38
N VAL A 129 10.67 -27.10 5.53
CA VAL A 129 9.48 -26.99 4.67
C VAL A 129 8.24 -26.79 5.52
N ILE A 130 7.17 -26.32 4.91
CA ILE A 130 5.80 -26.44 5.39
C ILE A 130 5.06 -27.35 4.42
N SER A 131 4.13 -28.16 4.91
CA SER A 131 3.40 -29.09 4.05
C SER A 131 1.90 -28.85 4.05
N VAL A 132 1.31 -28.90 2.87
CA VAL A 132 -0.13 -28.99 2.68
C VAL A 132 -0.46 -30.45 2.38
N VAL A 133 -1.31 -31.06 3.20
CA VAL A 133 -1.65 -32.48 3.09
C VAL A 133 -3.14 -32.63 2.85
N ARG A 134 -3.49 -33.59 1.96
CA ARG A 134 -4.86 -34.04 1.75
C ARG A 134 -4.94 -35.55 1.72
N GLN A 135 -5.94 -36.10 2.42
CA GLN A 135 -6.33 -37.50 2.24
C GLN A 135 -7.03 -37.66 0.88
N VAL A 136 -6.55 -38.58 0.05
CA VAL A 136 -7.17 -38.96 -1.21
C VAL A 136 -8.21 -40.05 -0.93
N ARG A 137 -9.46 -39.77 -1.28
CA ARG A 137 -10.59 -40.68 -1.01
C ARG A 137 -11.42 -40.88 -2.27
N ALA A 138 -11.79 -42.11 -2.54
CA ALA A 138 -12.99 -42.43 -3.31
C ALA A 138 -14.17 -42.50 -2.31
N PRO A 139 -15.44 -42.44 -2.73
CA PRO A 139 -16.57 -42.04 -1.87
C PRO A 139 -16.57 -42.62 -0.44
N ILE A 140 -16.09 -43.85 -0.26
CA ILE A 140 -16.07 -44.52 1.05
C ILE A 140 -14.65 -45.05 1.41
N THR A 141 -13.75 -45.11 0.41
CA THR A 141 -12.45 -45.80 0.55
C THR A 141 -11.32 -44.79 0.60
N GLU A 142 -10.42 -44.96 1.56
CA GLU A 142 -9.14 -44.28 1.60
C GLU A 142 -8.20 -44.89 0.54
N LEU A 143 -7.63 -44.03 -0.31
CA LEU A 143 -6.68 -44.42 -1.35
C LEU A 143 -5.24 -44.06 -0.99
N GLY A 144 -5.05 -43.07 -0.13
CA GLY A 144 -3.75 -42.60 0.31
C GLY A 144 -3.75 -41.12 0.68
N PHE A 145 -2.59 -40.51 0.63
CA PHE A 145 -2.36 -39.10 0.98
C PHE A 145 -1.54 -38.41 -0.11
N LEU A 146 -1.84 -37.18 -0.33
CA LEU A 146 -1.08 -36.26 -1.18
C LEU A 146 -0.50 -35.15 -0.31
N GLU A 147 0.83 -35.02 -0.33
CA GLU A 147 1.58 -34.00 0.42
C GLU A 147 2.28 -33.05 -0.56
N GLY A 148 1.92 -31.78 -0.52
CA GLY A 148 2.63 -30.72 -1.22
C GLY A 148 3.52 -29.94 -0.24
N GLN A 149 4.84 -30.07 -0.42
CA GLN A 149 5.82 -29.33 0.37
C GLN A 149 6.12 -27.97 -0.25
N LEU A 150 6.19 -26.94 0.58
CA LEU A 150 6.51 -25.56 0.25
C LEU A 150 7.79 -25.16 0.97
N GLU A 151 8.60 -24.32 0.34
CA GLU A 151 9.81 -23.81 0.98
C GLU A 151 9.45 -22.83 2.10
N TYR A 152 9.91 -23.13 3.32
CA TYR A 152 9.68 -22.26 4.48
C TYR A 152 10.36 -20.89 4.32
N GLU A 153 11.44 -20.81 3.52
CA GLU A 153 12.14 -19.55 3.23
C GLU A 153 11.22 -18.51 2.60
N GLU A 154 10.18 -18.91 1.83
CA GLU A 154 9.21 -17.97 1.28
C GLU A 154 8.33 -17.34 2.37
N VAL A 155 7.96 -18.10 3.41
CA VAL A 155 7.28 -17.54 4.59
C VAL A 155 8.18 -16.52 5.29
N VAL A 156 9.46 -16.85 5.44
CA VAL A 156 10.46 -15.93 6.00
C VAL A 156 10.58 -14.66 5.15
N ASN A 157 10.58 -14.80 3.81
CA ASN A 157 10.66 -13.67 2.89
C ASN A 157 9.42 -12.77 2.97
N ILE A 158 8.21 -13.35 3.05
CA ILE A 158 6.97 -12.61 3.27
C ILE A 158 7.07 -11.78 4.55
N CYS A 159 7.52 -12.39 5.64
CA CYS A 159 7.67 -11.70 6.92
C CYS A 159 8.78 -10.64 6.90
N ARG A 160 9.85 -10.84 6.11
CA ARG A 160 10.94 -9.86 5.93
C ARG A 160 10.47 -8.57 5.26
N LEU A 161 9.42 -8.58 4.45
CA LEU A 161 8.86 -7.35 3.86
C LEU A 161 8.31 -6.40 4.94
N ALA A 162 7.90 -6.93 6.09
CA ALA A 162 7.45 -6.16 7.25
C ALA A 162 8.52 -6.10 8.37
N ARG A 163 9.81 -6.12 8.01
CA ARG A 163 10.96 -6.23 8.91
C ARG A 163 11.02 -5.19 10.04
N GLN A 164 10.42 -4.03 9.83
CA GLN A 164 10.34 -2.98 10.85
C GLN A 164 9.42 -3.32 12.02
N TYR A 165 8.58 -4.34 11.86
CA TYR A 165 7.64 -4.81 12.88
C TYR A 165 8.12 -6.12 13.48
N ARG A 166 7.68 -6.37 14.70
CA ARG A 166 7.87 -7.65 15.38
C ARG A 166 6.68 -8.53 15.04
N ILE A 167 6.96 -9.72 14.51
CA ILE A 167 5.93 -10.64 14.01
C ILE A 167 6.09 -11.97 14.71
N THR A 168 4.98 -12.51 15.20
CA THR A 168 4.88 -13.87 15.71
C THR A 168 3.64 -14.52 15.12
N ILE A 169 3.80 -15.69 14.50
CA ILE A 169 2.72 -16.45 13.88
C ILE A 169 2.62 -17.80 14.58
N MET A 170 1.39 -18.19 14.89
CA MET A 170 1.04 -19.44 15.56
C MET A 170 0.05 -20.22 14.68
N ASP A 171 0.18 -21.54 14.64
CA ASP A 171 -0.78 -22.40 13.96
C ASP A 171 -2.07 -22.62 14.78
N ALA A 172 -3.05 -23.28 14.17
CA ALA A 172 -4.31 -23.62 14.85
C ALA A 172 -4.14 -24.56 16.05
N GLY A 173 -3.05 -25.31 16.11
CA GLY A 173 -2.69 -26.20 17.21
C GLY A 173 -2.00 -25.51 18.39
N GLY A 174 -1.68 -24.23 18.23
CA GLY A 174 -0.95 -23.46 19.25
C GLY A 174 0.57 -23.54 19.15
N ASN A 175 1.10 -24.14 18.07
CA ASN A 175 2.53 -24.24 17.86
C ASN A 175 3.07 -23.00 17.15
N LEU A 176 4.35 -22.67 17.41
CA LEU A 176 5.04 -21.60 16.75
C LEU A 176 5.22 -21.92 15.26
N PHE A 177 4.71 -21.04 14.40
CA PHE A 177 4.87 -21.13 12.95
C PHE A 177 6.02 -20.24 12.45
N TYR A 178 6.11 -19.01 12.94
CA TYR A 178 7.18 -18.06 12.62
C TYR A 178 7.34 -17.03 13.73
N THR A 179 8.57 -16.59 13.97
CA THR A 179 8.85 -15.40 14.77
C THR A 179 10.12 -14.70 14.32
N ASN A 180 10.15 -13.39 14.46
CA ASN A 180 11.36 -12.56 14.34
C ASN A 180 11.75 -11.91 15.68
N ARG A 181 11.19 -12.41 16.80
CA ARG A 181 11.60 -11.99 18.15
C ARG A 181 13.01 -12.49 18.46
N GLU A 182 13.78 -11.66 19.16
CA GLU A 182 15.19 -11.92 19.45
C GLU A 182 15.38 -12.98 20.54
N THR A 183 14.42 -13.14 21.44
CA THR A 183 14.51 -14.06 22.56
C THR A 183 13.29 -14.97 22.67
N GLU A 184 13.51 -16.17 23.24
CA GLU A 184 12.45 -17.13 23.46
C GLU A 184 11.38 -16.61 24.45
N GLU A 185 11.80 -15.85 25.49
CA GLU A 185 10.89 -15.27 26.46
C GLU A 185 9.89 -14.29 25.82
N LEU A 186 10.33 -13.49 24.84
CA LEU A 186 9.48 -12.58 24.08
C LEU A 186 8.51 -13.37 23.20
N THR A 187 8.98 -14.42 22.55
CA THR A 187 8.14 -15.31 21.74
C THR A 187 7.05 -15.97 22.59
N GLN A 188 7.40 -16.47 23.78
CA GLN A 188 6.43 -17.07 24.69
C GLN A 188 5.40 -16.04 25.21
N ALA A 189 5.78 -14.79 25.40
CA ALA A 189 4.86 -13.73 25.76
C ALA A 189 3.83 -13.46 24.64
N ASP A 190 4.27 -13.45 23.38
CA ASP A 190 3.39 -13.29 22.22
C ASP A 190 2.44 -14.49 22.04
N ILE A 191 2.94 -15.72 22.21
CA ILE A 191 2.12 -16.96 22.14
C ILE A 191 1.01 -16.92 23.19
N ARG A 192 1.31 -16.49 24.42
CA ARG A 192 0.29 -16.35 25.48
C ARG A 192 -0.80 -15.34 25.09
N LEU A 193 -0.43 -14.24 24.42
CA LEU A 193 -1.39 -13.26 23.93
C LEU A 193 -2.27 -13.83 22.82
N LEU A 194 -1.66 -14.51 21.85
CA LEU A 194 -2.39 -15.16 20.77
C LEU A 194 -3.40 -16.20 21.28
N THR A 195 -2.99 -16.96 22.32
CA THR A 195 -3.84 -17.97 22.97
C THR A 195 -4.98 -17.32 23.75
N ALA A 196 -4.72 -16.19 24.44
CA ALA A 196 -5.72 -15.49 25.22
C ALA A 196 -6.77 -14.74 24.37
N GLY A 197 -6.53 -14.57 23.06
CA GLY A 197 -7.42 -13.87 22.15
C GLY A 197 -7.61 -12.37 22.47
N SER A 198 -6.72 -11.79 23.27
CA SER A 198 -6.82 -10.42 23.76
C SER A 198 -6.49 -9.44 22.63
N ARG A 199 -7.47 -8.67 22.18
CA ARG A 199 -7.26 -7.49 21.31
C ARG A 199 -6.78 -6.31 22.15
N ALA A 200 -5.52 -6.33 22.59
CA ALA A 200 -4.95 -5.23 23.36
C ALA A 200 -4.26 -4.25 22.41
N GLU A 201 -4.90 -3.12 22.14
CA GLU A 201 -4.29 -2.05 21.33
C GLU A 201 -3.02 -1.48 21.97
N ASN A 202 -2.95 -1.44 23.30
CA ASN A 202 -1.81 -0.97 24.08
C ASN A 202 -1.41 -2.03 25.12
N TRP A 203 -0.44 -2.84 24.78
CA TRP A 203 0.04 -3.89 25.67
C TRP A 203 1.38 -3.52 26.30
N LYS A 204 1.50 -3.76 27.59
CA LYS A 204 2.78 -3.64 28.28
C LYS A 204 3.49 -4.99 28.24
N ASN A 205 4.54 -5.07 27.44
CA ASN A 205 5.33 -6.29 27.33
C ASN A 205 5.88 -6.70 28.72
N PRO A 206 5.61 -7.91 29.21
CA PRO A 206 6.06 -8.35 30.51
C PRO A 206 7.58 -8.50 30.63
N VAL A 207 8.27 -8.71 29.51
CA VAL A 207 9.72 -8.91 29.44
C VAL A 207 10.44 -7.56 29.34
N THR A 208 10.16 -6.76 28.31
CA THR A 208 10.85 -5.48 28.05
C THR A 208 10.33 -4.34 28.91
N LYS A 209 9.15 -4.49 29.52
CA LYS A 209 8.41 -3.44 30.26
C LYS A 209 8.00 -2.25 29.38
N THR A 210 8.26 -2.27 28.09
CA THR A 210 7.86 -1.26 27.12
C THR A 210 6.38 -1.41 26.73
N ARG A 211 5.78 -0.33 26.21
CA ARG A 211 4.44 -0.38 25.64
C ARG A 211 4.57 -0.73 24.17
N GLU A 212 3.81 -1.72 23.74
CA GLU A 212 3.72 -2.14 22.34
C GLU A 212 2.28 -1.97 21.84
N LEU A 213 2.15 -1.46 20.62
CA LEU A 213 0.90 -1.54 19.86
C LEU A 213 0.83 -2.91 19.24
N ILE A 214 -0.24 -3.65 19.52
CA ILE A 214 -0.43 -5.02 19.06
C ILE A 214 -1.62 -5.06 18.11
N CYS A 215 -1.44 -5.82 17.04
CA CYS A 215 -2.52 -6.20 16.15
C CYS A 215 -2.47 -7.69 15.88
N ILE A 216 -3.61 -8.36 15.99
CA ILE A 216 -3.76 -9.79 15.71
C ILE A 216 -4.70 -9.95 14.52
N SER A 217 -4.28 -10.80 13.57
CA SER A 217 -5.06 -11.24 12.43
C SER A 217 -5.13 -12.77 12.44
N GLU A 218 -6.29 -13.33 12.12
CA GLU A 218 -6.52 -14.77 12.01
C GLU A 218 -6.98 -15.09 10.58
N SER A 219 -6.38 -16.12 9.96
CA SER A 219 -6.79 -16.65 8.66
C SER A 219 -7.82 -17.75 8.85
N GLU A 220 -9.00 -17.60 8.25
CA GLU A 220 -10.04 -18.64 8.29
C GLU A 220 -9.65 -19.89 7.51
N LEU A 221 -8.86 -19.75 6.44
CA LEU A 221 -8.44 -20.87 5.59
C LEU A 221 -7.37 -21.74 6.25
N THR A 222 -6.33 -21.09 6.79
CA THR A 222 -5.15 -21.79 7.33
C THR A 222 -5.22 -21.99 8.85
N GLY A 223 -6.06 -21.23 9.53
CA GLY A 223 -6.11 -21.16 10.99
C GLY A 223 -4.90 -20.47 11.62
N LEU A 224 -4.03 -19.85 10.82
CA LEU A 224 -2.86 -19.14 11.33
C LEU A 224 -3.27 -17.84 12.02
N LYS A 225 -2.71 -17.59 13.18
CA LYS A 225 -2.85 -16.36 13.96
C LYS A 225 -1.56 -15.57 13.87
N CYS A 226 -1.62 -14.40 13.28
CA CYS A 226 -0.49 -13.49 13.10
C CYS A 226 -0.60 -12.32 14.09
N LEU A 227 0.36 -12.20 14.98
CA LEU A 227 0.55 -11.07 15.87
C LEU A 227 1.63 -10.17 15.27
N VAL A 228 1.29 -8.90 15.08
CA VAL A 228 2.25 -7.86 14.70
C VAL A 228 2.30 -6.85 15.82
N SER A 229 3.50 -6.54 16.30
CA SER A 229 3.70 -5.53 17.31
C SER A 229 4.75 -4.51 16.92
N GLU A 230 4.52 -3.28 17.40
CA GLU A 230 5.43 -2.15 17.25
C GLU A 230 5.61 -1.48 18.61
N GLU A 231 6.85 -1.20 18.97
CA GLU A 231 7.15 -0.50 20.20
C GLU A 231 6.71 0.96 20.09
N VAL A 232 5.86 1.38 21.04
CA VAL A 232 5.47 2.80 21.13
C VAL A 232 6.68 3.59 21.61
N SER A 233 7.51 4.03 20.67
CA SER A 233 8.63 4.89 20.98
C SER A 233 8.10 6.26 21.43
N ILE A 234 8.80 6.87 22.39
CA ILE A 234 8.56 8.25 22.84
C ILE A 234 8.64 9.24 21.65
N ALA A 235 9.28 8.86 20.55
CA ALA A 235 9.30 9.60 19.29
C ALA A 235 7.90 9.80 18.68
N GLY A 236 6.97 8.83 18.84
CA GLY A 236 5.57 9.00 18.43
C GLY A 236 4.82 10.05 19.26
N MET A 237 5.14 10.18 20.56
CA MET A 237 4.67 11.29 21.40
C MET A 237 5.30 12.63 20.99
N GLY A 238 6.54 12.61 20.49
CA GLY A 238 7.21 13.80 19.93
C GLY A 238 6.46 14.37 18.73
N MET A 239 5.93 13.53 17.85
CA MET A 239 5.17 13.99 16.68
C MET A 239 3.91 14.78 17.07
N GLY A 240 3.20 14.40 18.14
CA GLY A 240 2.08 15.16 18.69
C GLY A 240 2.52 16.52 19.22
N VAL A 241 3.64 16.58 19.92
CA VAL A 241 4.23 17.83 20.42
C VAL A 241 4.69 18.72 19.28
N PHE A 242 5.32 18.16 18.24
CA PHE A 242 5.71 18.90 17.02
C PHE A 242 4.50 19.45 16.27
N LEU A 243 3.40 18.71 16.16
CA LEU A 243 2.16 19.20 15.56
C LEU A 243 1.56 20.34 16.37
N ILE A 244 1.50 20.22 17.70
CA ILE A 244 1.01 21.29 18.58
C ILE A 244 1.91 22.52 18.47
N MET A 245 3.22 22.37 18.51
CA MET A 245 4.18 23.48 18.32
C MET A 245 4.03 24.11 16.92
N GLY A 246 3.81 23.32 15.88
CA GLY A 246 3.53 23.78 14.53
C GLY A 246 2.27 24.65 14.45
N VAL A 247 1.18 24.21 15.07
CA VAL A 247 -0.08 24.98 15.15
C VAL A 247 0.14 26.28 15.90
N PHE A 248 0.85 26.27 17.04
CA PHE A 248 1.20 27.49 17.77
C PHE A 248 2.05 28.45 16.94
N ALA A 249 3.03 27.95 16.19
CA ALA A 249 3.86 28.75 15.31
C ALA A 249 3.04 29.44 14.20
N ILE A 250 2.08 28.70 13.60
CA ILE A 250 1.17 29.25 12.58
C ILE A 250 0.28 30.34 13.17
N ILE A 251 -0.30 30.13 14.35
CA ILE A 251 -1.13 31.13 15.04
C ILE A 251 -0.30 32.35 15.37
N ALA A 252 0.92 32.20 15.91
CA ALA A 252 1.82 33.31 16.21
C ALA A 252 2.18 34.09 14.94
N ALA A 253 2.51 33.42 13.83
CA ALA A 253 2.78 34.05 12.56
C ALA A 253 1.57 34.82 12.02
N ALA A 254 0.35 34.27 12.15
CA ALA A 254 -0.89 34.93 11.76
C ALA A 254 -1.15 36.18 12.59
N VAL A 255 -0.95 36.15 13.92
CA VAL A 255 -1.09 37.30 14.80
C VAL A 255 -0.04 38.37 14.48
N CYS A 256 1.22 37.97 14.26
CA CYS A 256 2.27 38.89 13.86
C CYS A 256 1.97 39.57 12.52
N SER A 257 1.51 38.80 11.52
CA SER A 257 1.15 39.36 10.21
C SER A 257 -0.04 40.32 10.31
N ALA A 258 -1.06 39.98 11.10
CA ALA A 258 -2.21 40.85 11.36
C ALA A 258 -1.77 42.18 12.08
N ALA A 259 -0.86 42.08 13.03
CA ALA A 259 -0.30 43.26 13.73
C ALA A 259 0.49 44.15 12.75
N VAL A 260 1.32 43.57 11.89
CA VAL A 260 2.07 44.32 10.87
C VAL A 260 1.11 45.00 9.89
N ILE A 261 0.09 44.28 9.39
CA ILE A 261 -0.93 44.86 8.50
C ILE A 261 -1.67 45.97 9.20
N TYR A 262 -2.07 45.80 10.45
CA TYR A 262 -2.75 46.85 11.23
C TYR A 262 -1.88 48.12 11.40
N LEU A 263 -0.59 47.95 11.74
CA LEU A 263 0.34 49.05 11.82
C LEU A 263 0.57 49.74 10.47
N PHE A 264 0.62 48.99 9.41
CA PHE A 264 0.76 49.49 8.04
C PHE A 264 -0.48 50.31 7.64
N ILE A 265 -1.69 49.81 7.89
CA ILE A 265 -2.94 50.52 7.65
C ILE A 265 -3.00 51.80 8.47
N LYS A 266 -2.67 51.73 9.76
CA LYS A 266 -2.67 52.92 10.63
C LYS A 266 -1.67 53.96 10.20
N ARG A 267 -0.49 53.54 9.71
CA ARG A 267 0.62 54.46 9.36
C ARG A 267 0.54 55.03 7.95
N LEU A 268 -0.03 54.26 6.99
CA LEU A 268 -0.15 54.66 5.57
C LEU A 268 -1.57 55.05 5.18
N THR A 269 -2.56 54.26 5.57
CA THR A 269 -3.92 54.44 5.05
C THR A 269 -4.66 55.60 5.72
N ARG A 270 -4.45 55.81 7.03
CA ARG A 270 -5.08 56.93 7.73
C ARG A 270 -4.64 58.28 7.20
N PRO A 271 -3.35 58.59 7.01
CA PRO A 271 -2.91 59.87 6.43
C PRO A 271 -3.41 60.05 5.00
N LEU A 272 -3.48 58.97 4.19
CA LEU A 272 -4.01 59.02 2.82
C LEU A 272 -5.55 59.28 2.79
N LEU A 273 -6.29 58.72 3.75
CA LEU A 273 -7.71 59.01 3.87
C LEU A 273 -7.97 60.46 4.35
N GLU A 274 -7.13 60.96 5.25
CA GLU A 274 -7.17 62.37 5.66
C GLU A 274 -6.84 63.27 4.48
N LEU A 275 -5.84 62.88 3.66
CA LEU A 275 -5.49 63.60 2.45
C LEU A 275 -6.64 63.59 1.43
N LYS A 276 -7.31 62.43 1.23
CA LYS A 276 -8.50 62.28 0.39
C LYS A 276 -9.62 63.20 0.86
N ASN A 277 -9.90 63.19 2.17
CA ASN A 277 -10.96 64.00 2.75
C ASN A 277 -10.65 65.52 2.66
N VAL A 278 -9.37 65.89 2.72
CA VAL A 278 -8.95 67.27 2.46
C VAL A 278 -9.15 67.65 0.99
N LEU A 279 -8.81 66.75 0.06
CA LEU A 279 -9.00 66.92 -1.38
C LEU A 279 -10.49 67.00 -1.78
N GLU A 280 -11.34 66.14 -1.20
CA GLU A 280 -12.81 66.17 -1.53
C GLU A 280 -13.50 67.38 -0.90
N LYS A 281 -12.98 67.96 0.16
CA LYS A 281 -13.51 69.20 0.79
C LYS A 281 -12.97 70.46 0.15
N THR A 282 -11.92 70.36 -0.68
CA THR A 282 -11.36 71.50 -1.36
C THR A 282 -12.00 71.56 -2.76
N ASP A 283 -13.19 72.14 -2.82
CA ASP A 283 -13.87 72.44 -4.08
C ASP A 283 -13.13 73.55 -4.82
N LEU A 284 -13.14 73.52 -6.15
CA LEU A 284 -12.39 74.46 -6.98
C LEU A 284 -12.73 75.92 -6.72
N GLU A 285 -13.89 76.21 -6.10
CA GLU A 285 -14.30 77.57 -5.71
C GLU A 285 -13.67 78.08 -4.40
N THR A 286 -13.22 77.17 -3.51
CA THR A 286 -12.60 77.56 -2.23
C THR A 286 -11.09 77.74 -2.32
N LEU A 287 -10.46 77.31 -3.45
CA LEU A 287 -9.01 77.50 -3.69
C LEU A 287 -8.60 78.92 -4.01
N THR A 288 -9.56 79.78 -4.42
CA THR A 288 -9.29 81.19 -4.77
C THR A 288 -9.36 82.12 -3.60
N ASP A 289 -10.00 81.71 -2.45
CA ASP A 289 -10.24 82.65 -1.33
C ASP A 289 -9.47 82.27 -0.05
N SER A 290 -8.78 81.12 -0.01
CA SER A 290 -8.01 80.65 1.18
C SER A 290 -6.52 81.01 1.15
N GLY A 291 -6.17 82.03 0.45
CA GLY A 291 -4.77 82.43 0.23
C GLY A 291 -4.01 82.92 1.45
N ASN A 292 -4.58 82.94 2.66
CA ASN A 292 -3.87 83.64 3.78
C ASN A 292 -4.05 83.07 5.17
N HIS A 293 -4.44 81.81 5.36
CA HIS A 293 -4.42 81.33 6.75
C HIS A 293 -3.79 79.92 6.89
N MET A 294 -2.65 79.96 7.60
CA MET A 294 -1.99 78.89 8.31
C MET A 294 -1.20 77.85 7.45
N ILE A 295 -0.19 78.33 6.79
CA ILE A 295 0.90 77.48 6.36
C ILE A 295 2.14 77.90 7.14
N SER A 296 2.18 77.48 8.38
CA SER A 296 3.37 77.47 9.16
C SER A 296 3.51 76.10 9.76
N HIS A 297 4.08 75.23 9.01
CA HIS A 297 4.96 74.15 9.48
C HIS A 297 5.24 73.14 8.33
N SER A 298 6.43 72.71 8.28
CA SER A 298 7.14 71.93 7.25
C SER A 298 6.45 70.69 6.62
N ASN A 299 5.36 70.22 7.21
CA ASN A 299 4.67 69.04 6.73
C ASN A 299 3.70 69.29 5.54
N ILE A 300 3.28 70.54 5.34
CA ILE A 300 2.32 70.88 4.26
C ILE A 300 3.01 70.98 2.89
N ASN A 301 4.26 71.39 2.87
CA ASN A 301 5.03 71.47 1.63
C ASN A 301 5.33 70.13 0.99
N GLU A 302 5.57 69.09 1.82
CA GLU A 302 5.81 67.72 1.35
C GLU A 302 4.52 67.09 0.82
N ILE A 303 3.39 67.32 1.47
CA ILE A 303 2.08 66.86 1.07
C ILE A 303 1.65 67.55 -0.24
N ASN A 304 1.83 68.86 -0.35
CA ASN A 304 1.54 69.58 -1.57
C ASN A 304 2.43 69.17 -2.76
N SER A 305 3.70 68.86 -2.48
CA SER A 305 4.60 68.28 -3.50
C SER A 305 4.14 66.91 -3.99
N LEU A 306 3.61 66.09 -3.08
CA LEU A 306 3.05 64.78 -3.42
C LEU A 306 1.75 64.90 -4.27
N ILE A 307 0.84 65.80 -3.86
CA ILE A 307 -0.39 66.12 -4.56
C ILE A 307 -0.07 66.66 -5.98
N TYR A 308 0.87 67.56 -6.06
CA TYR A 308 1.25 68.14 -7.38
C TYR A 308 1.89 67.10 -8.29
N SER A 309 2.71 66.22 -7.75
CA SER A 309 3.30 65.10 -8.48
C SER A 309 2.25 64.12 -8.95
N PHE A 310 1.25 63.81 -8.11
CA PHE A 310 0.13 62.93 -8.48
C PHE A 310 -0.79 63.52 -9.52
N GLN A 311 -1.16 64.80 -9.39
CA GLN A 311 -1.94 65.50 -10.42
C GLN A 311 -1.23 65.55 -11.78
N ARG A 312 0.07 65.82 -11.75
CA ARG A 312 0.88 65.84 -12.99
C ARG A 312 0.99 64.46 -13.60
N MET A 313 1.05 63.44 -12.79
CA MET A 313 1.01 62.03 -13.26
C MET A 313 -0.34 61.66 -13.88
N ASN A 314 -1.46 62.06 -13.28
CA ASN A 314 -2.81 61.83 -13.80
C ASN A 314 -3.03 62.52 -15.15
N VAL A 315 -2.60 63.76 -15.29
CA VAL A 315 -2.68 64.45 -16.58
C VAL A 315 -1.87 63.74 -17.65
N ARG A 316 -0.64 63.30 -17.32
CA ARG A 316 0.18 62.52 -18.28
C ARG A 316 -0.45 61.17 -18.64
N LEU A 317 -1.12 60.51 -17.67
CA LEU A 317 -1.80 59.26 -17.88
C LEU A 317 -3.00 59.43 -18.82
N GLN A 318 -3.81 60.48 -18.62
CA GLN A 318 -4.92 60.83 -19.50
C GLN A 318 -4.44 61.10 -20.94
N GLU A 319 -3.39 61.85 -21.08
CA GLU A 319 -2.79 62.12 -22.42
C GLU A 319 -2.25 60.84 -23.07
N SER A 320 -1.71 59.92 -22.27
CA SER A 320 -1.23 58.62 -22.77
C SER A 320 -2.36 57.73 -23.25
N VAL A 321 -3.45 57.62 -22.48
CA VAL A 321 -4.65 56.82 -22.83
C VAL A 321 -5.31 57.36 -24.10
N ILE A 322 -5.40 58.69 -24.22
CA ILE A 322 -5.94 59.30 -25.46
C ILE A 322 -5.06 58.98 -26.65
N ARG A 323 -3.73 59.06 -26.51
CA ARG A 323 -2.81 58.69 -27.60
C ARG A 323 -2.91 57.23 -27.98
N GLU A 324 -3.02 56.31 -27.02
CA GLU A 324 -3.14 54.89 -27.27
C GLU A 324 -4.48 54.56 -27.98
N ARG A 325 -5.58 55.18 -27.55
CA ARG A 325 -6.89 55.02 -28.16
C ARG A 325 -6.87 55.51 -29.62
N ASN A 326 -6.26 56.65 -29.87
CA ASN A 326 -6.15 57.17 -31.24
C ASN A 326 -5.24 56.27 -32.12
N ALA A 327 -4.14 55.77 -31.59
CA ALA A 327 -3.28 54.84 -32.31
C ALA A 327 -4.01 53.52 -32.63
N TYR A 328 -4.82 52.97 -31.70
CA TYR A 328 -5.62 51.79 -31.90
C TYR A 328 -6.69 52.01 -32.97
N GLN A 329 -7.36 53.16 -32.97
CA GLN A 329 -8.33 53.52 -34.04
C GLN A 329 -7.65 53.57 -35.40
N THR A 330 -6.50 54.27 -35.50
CA THR A 330 -5.75 54.36 -36.77
C THR A 330 -5.30 52.98 -37.26
N GLN A 331 -4.89 52.09 -36.35
CA GLN A 331 -4.52 50.73 -36.72
C GLN A 331 -5.71 49.89 -37.20
N MET A 332 -6.87 50.04 -36.55
CA MET A 332 -8.10 49.36 -36.98
C MET A 332 -8.59 49.85 -38.32
N GLU A 333 -8.54 51.17 -38.61
CA GLU A 333 -8.87 51.75 -39.91
C GLU A 333 -7.91 51.23 -41.01
N ALA A 334 -6.60 51.18 -40.70
CA ALA A 334 -5.62 50.62 -41.64
C ALA A 334 -5.88 49.15 -41.98
N ARG A 335 -6.24 48.33 -40.92
CA ARG A 335 -6.62 46.94 -41.13
C ARG A 335 -7.92 46.81 -41.95
N PHE A 336 -8.90 47.66 -41.66
CA PHE A 336 -10.15 47.69 -42.44
C PHE A 336 -9.91 48.02 -43.89
N HIS A 337 -9.08 49.03 -44.19
CA HIS A 337 -8.69 49.39 -45.53
C HIS A 337 -7.89 48.28 -46.24
N ALA A 338 -6.99 47.57 -45.49
CA ALA A 338 -6.25 46.45 -46.05
C ALA A 338 -7.18 45.27 -46.40
N LEU A 339 -8.16 44.97 -45.55
CA LEU A 339 -9.18 43.95 -45.83
C LEU A 339 -10.09 44.34 -46.95
N GLN A 340 -10.47 45.66 -47.10
CA GLN A 340 -11.27 46.15 -48.13
C GLN A 340 -10.52 46.13 -49.51
N ALA A 341 -9.22 46.34 -49.47
CA ALA A 341 -8.36 46.24 -50.68
C ALA A 341 -8.15 44.80 -51.18
N GLN A 342 -8.28 43.78 -50.25
CA GLN A 342 -8.24 42.34 -50.58
C GLN A 342 -9.52 41.87 -51.28
N ILE A 343 -10.63 42.61 -51.13
CA ILE A 343 -11.84 42.38 -51.91
C ILE A 343 -11.63 43.03 -53.29
N ASN A 344 -11.22 42.25 -54.29
CA ASN A 344 -10.99 42.73 -55.62
C ASN A 344 -12.28 43.36 -56.17
N PRO A 345 -12.34 44.70 -56.33
CA PRO A 345 -13.56 45.38 -56.78
C PRO A 345 -13.99 44.94 -58.18
N HIS A 346 -13.01 44.49 -58.93
CA HIS A 346 -13.25 44.00 -60.30
C HIS A 346 -13.96 42.63 -60.34
N PHE A 347 -13.72 41.81 -59.30
CA PHE A 347 -14.41 40.53 -59.15
C PHE A 347 -15.89 40.71 -58.79
N ILE A 348 -16.19 41.63 -57.86
CA ILE A 348 -17.59 41.95 -57.51
C ILE A 348 -18.34 42.59 -58.67
N HIS A 349 -17.66 43.48 -59.43
CA HIS A 349 -18.28 44.12 -60.61
C HIS A 349 -18.57 43.08 -61.70
N ASN A 350 -17.70 42.12 -61.90
CA ASN A 350 -17.90 41.01 -62.83
C ASN A 350 -19.03 40.07 -62.43
N ILE A 351 -19.26 39.81 -61.12
CA ILE A 351 -20.38 39.01 -60.70
C ILE A 351 -21.71 39.72 -60.78
N LEU A 352 -21.75 41.03 -60.51
CA LEU A 352 -22.96 41.87 -60.66
C LEU A 352 -23.37 42.11 -62.09
N ASN A 353 -22.47 42.00 -63.09
CA ASN A 353 -22.79 42.13 -64.51
C ASN A 353 -23.21 40.78 -65.14
N VAL A 354 -23.25 39.71 -64.45
CA VAL A 354 -23.64 38.36 -64.93
C VAL A 354 -25.06 37.98 -64.47
N ILE A 355 -25.70 38.81 -63.65
CA ILE A 355 -27.12 38.71 -63.25
C ILE A 355 -27.90 39.78 -64.02
#